data_275a5d2c69d0badb109a8cffdb0acba8
#
_entry.id   275a5d2c69d0badb109a8cffdb0acba8
#
_cell.length_a   1.000
_cell.length_b   1.000
_cell.length_c   1.000
_cell.angle_alpha   90.00
_cell.angle_beta   90.00
_cell.angle_gamma   90.00
#
_symmetry.space_group_name_H-M   'P 1'
#
loop_
_entity.id
_entity.type
_entity.pdbx_description
1 polymer ?
#
loop_
_entity_poly.entity_id
_entity_poly.type
_entity_poly.pdbx_seq_one_letter_code
_entity_poly.pdbx_strand_id
1 'polypeptide(L)'
;NKVIVSTKETAGAILSLIVGVHNEYVNRSTALNRISKITFFLLKSQHRHGIFAAYYDARKSIPEYRNELAIYDVQATAAILEALLIARQYFKEDNEAEKDLRARITQVYDRVNWQAIASSDNLLRSKLALLDENDYNNAPLSNLDEAINTYLLASGHPKYALPSSAYFDAVYHQFKKIKQD
;
A
#
# COMPACT_ATOMS: atom_id res chain seq x y z
N ASN A 1 7.18 7.14 -25.32
CA ASN A 1 6.03 6.33 -24.87
C ASN A 1 6.12 6.08 -23.36
N LYS A 2 5.07 6.44 -22.60
CA LYS A 2 4.93 6.10 -21.17
C LYS A 2 4.58 4.62 -21.03
N VAL A 3 5.05 4.00 -19.95
CA VAL A 3 4.61 2.65 -19.52
C VAL A 3 3.91 2.82 -18.18
N ILE A 4 2.60 2.80 -18.21
CA ILE A 4 1.80 3.03 -17.00
C ILE A 4 1.59 1.71 -16.26
N VAL A 5 1.85 1.72 -14.96
CA VAL A 5 1.60 0.61 -14.03
C VAL A 5 0.68 1.06 -12.91
N SER A 6 -0.21 0.18 -12.50
CA SER A 6 -1.12 0.36 -11.37
C SER A 6 -0.54 -0.29 -10.12
N THR A 7 -0.54 0.43 -9.01
CA THR A 7 -0.09 -0.08 -7.70
C THR A 7 -0.99 -1.22 -7.22
N LYS A 8 -2.32 -1.07 -7.33
CA LYS A 8 -3.29 -2.11 -6.91
C LYS A 8 -3.18 -3.38 -7.76
N GLU A 9 -3.06 -3.25 -9.08
CA GLU A 9 -2.89 -4.41 -9.98
C GLU A 9 -1.53 -5.10 -9.77
N THR A 10 -0.48 -4.34 -9.44
CA THR A 10 0.83 -4.90 -9.11
C THR A 10 0.76 -5.75 -7.84
N ALA A 11 -0.07 -5.39 -6.85
CA ALA A 11 -0.33 -6.25 -5.69
C ALA A 11 -0.90 -7.61 -6.11
N GLY A 12 -1.90 -7.63 -6.98
CA GLY A 12 -2.46 -8.86 -7.54
C GLY A 12 -1.42 -9.69 -8.28
N ALA A 13 -0.53 -9.04 -9.04
CA ALA A 13 0.55 -9.74 -9.73
C ALA A 13 1.55 -10.42 -8.76
N ILE A 14 1.89 -9.78 -7.63
CA ILE A 14 2.73 -10.41 -6.59
C ILE A 14 2.07 -11.67 -6.03
N LEU A 15 0.77 -11.57 -5.67
CA LEU A 15 0.02 -12.71 -5.13
C LEU A 15 -0.07 -13.85 -6.16
N SER A 16 -0.31 -13.53 -7.43
CA SER A 16 -0.34 -14.50 -8.52
C SER A 16 1.01 -15.21 -8.71
N LEU A 17 2.14 -14.50 -8.55
CA LEU A 17 3.46 -15.12 -8.59
C LEU A 17 3.66 -16.11 -7.44
N ILE A 18 3.21 -15.78 -6.23
CA ILE A 18 3.30 -16.67 -5.06
C ILE A 18 2.47 -17.94 -5.29
N VAL A 19 1.22 -17.78 -5.74
CA VAL A 19 0.34 -18.92 -6.09
C VAL A 19 0.95 -19.75 -7.20
N GLY A 20 1.55 -19.11 -8.21
CA GLY A 20 2.23 -19.78 -9.32
C GLY A 20 3.43 -20.62 -8.87
N VAL A 21 4.20 -20.15 -7.89
CA VAL A 21 5.31 -20.93 -7.29
C VAL A 21 4.77 -22.08 -6.46
N HIS A 22 3.72 -21.83 -5.66
CA HIS A 22 3.13 -22.86 -4.80
C HIS A 22 2.57 -24.05 -5.61
N ASN A 23 2.02 -23.77 -6.79
CA ASN A 23 1.47 -24.78 -7.71
C ASN A 23 2.48 -25.22 -8.80
N GLU A 24 3.75 -24.89 -8.66
CA GLU A 24 4.83 -25.27 -9.59
C GLU A 24 4.68 -24.74 -11.03
N TYR A 25 3.80 -23.75 -11.26
CA TYR A 25 3.66 -23.09 -12.57
C TYR A 25 4.75 -22.07 -12.87
N VAL A 26 5.40 -21.55 -11.83
CA VAL A 26 6.49 -20.58 -11.92
C VAL A 26 7.64 -21.00 -11.03
N ASN A 27 8.85 -20.94 -11.53
CA ASN A 27 10.04 -21.21 -10.72
C ASN A 27 10.20 -20.17 -9.61
N ARG A 28 10.54 -20.62 -8.39
CA ARG A 28 10.74 -19.77 -7.21
C ARG A 28 11.72 -18.62 -7.48
N SER A 29 12.85 -18.90 -8.13
CA SER A 29 13.86 -17.90 -8.48
C SER A 29 13.33 -16.84 -9.45
N THR A 30 12.47 -17.22 -10.40
CA THR A 30 11.83 -16.30 -11.33
C THR A 30 10.86 -15.35 -10.60
N ALA A 31 10.01 -15.88 -9.71
CA ALA A 31 9.09 -15.08 -8.90
C ALA A 31 9.86 -14.16 -7.95
N LEU A 32 10.86 -14.67 -7.25
CA LEU A 32 11.75 -13.90 -6.37
C LEU A 32 12.35 -12.69 -7.11
N ASN A 33 12.93 -12.91 -8.29
CA ASN A 33 13.52 -11.84 -9.10
C ASN A 33 12.50 -10.79 -9.52
N ARG A 34 11.29 -11.19 -9.93
CA ARG A 34 10.21 -10.26 -10.31
C ARG A 34 9.74 -9.44 -9.14
N ILE A 35 9.49 -10.05 -7.98
CA ILE A 35 9.06 -9.34 -6.76
C ILE A 35 10.17 -8.41 -6.26
N SER A 36 11.44 -8.83 -6.33
CA SER A 36 12.59 -7.97 -5.99
C SER A 36 12.67 -6.72 -6.86
N LYS A 37 12.38 -6.83 -8.16
CA LYS A 37 12.32 -5.67 -9.07
C LYS A 37 11.17 -4.73 -8.72
N ILE A 38 10.00 -5.26 -8.41
CA ILE A 38 8.85 -4.48 -7.96
C ILE A 38 9.20 -3.74 -6.66
N THR A 39 9.77 -4.43 -5.68
CA THR A 39 10.16 -3.84 -4.40
C THR A 39 11.19 -2.72 -4.58
N PHE A 40 12.19 -2.95 -5.44
CA PHE A 40 13.19 -1.94 -5.78
C PHE A 40 12.58 -0.72 -6.48
N PHE A 41 11.63 -0.94 -7.39
CA PHE A 41 10.87 0.15 -8.01
C PHE A 41 10.13 0.99 -6.96
N LEU A 42 9.42 0.36 -6.03
CA LEU A 42 8.68 1.04 -4.96
C LEU A 42 9.62 1.84 -4.03
N LEU A 43 10.82 1.30 -3.74
CA LEU A 43 11.81 2.01 -2.93
C LEU A 43 12.31 3.31 -3.59
N LYS A 44 12.29 3.38 -4.93
CA LYS A 44 12.70 4.56 -5.71
C LYS A 44 11.55 5.48 -6.10
N SER A 45 10.32 4.99 -6.05
CA SER A 45 9.15 5.74 -6.48
C SER A 45 8.86 6.91 -5.56
N GLN A 46 8.40 8.02 -6.14
CA GLN A 46 7.87 9.13 -5.38
C GLN A 46 6.66 8.68 -4.56
N HIS A 47 6.59 9.14 -3.34
CA HIS A 47 5.50 8.85 -2.40
C HIS A 47 5.26 10.05 -1.48
N ARG A 48 4.11 10.09 -0.82
CA ARG A 48 3.83 11.08 0.23
C ARG A 48 3.53 10.37 1.53
N HIS A 49 4.30 10.64 2.59
CA HIS A 49 4.22 9.93 3.87
C HIS A 49 4.31 8.40 3.76
N GLY A 50 4.98 7.89 2.72
CA GLY A 50 5.03 6.46 2.41
C GLY A 50 3.84 5.94 1.59
N ILE A 51 2.82 6.76 1.35
CA ILE A 51 1.68 6.41 0.50
C ILE A 51 2.06 6.52 -0.97
N PHE A 52 1.82 5.46 -1.72
CA PHE A 52 2.11 5.37 -3.13
C PHE A 52 0.99 5.93 -3.99
N ALA A 53 1.35 6.41 -5.17
CA ALA A 53 0.36 6.81 -6.16
C ALA A 53 -0.41 5.59 -6.71
N ALA A 54 -1.67 5.80 -7.13
CA ALA A 54 -2.45 4.77 -7.78
C ALA A 54 -1.80 4.26 -9.08
N TYR A 55 -1.14 5.18 -9.81
CA TYR A 55 -0.47 4.89 -11.07
C TYR A 55 0.90 5.55 -11.15
N TYR A 56 1.85 4.87 -11.82
CA TYR A 56 3.19 5.38 -12.11
C TYR A 56 3.56 5.24 -13.58
N ASP A 57 4.40 6.14 -14.06
CA ASP A 57 5.25 5.86 -15.23
C ASP A 57 6.40 4.94 -14.77
N ALA A 58 6.36 3.68 -15.19
CA ALA A 58 7.32 2.66 -14.77
C ALA A 58 8.77 2.96 -15.19
N ARG A 59 8.96 3.78 -16.23
CA ARG A 59 10.31 4.16 -16.70
C ARG A 59 10.97 5.23 -15.85
N LYS A 60 10.16 6.12 -15.28
CA LYS A 60 10.63 7.28 -14.52
C LYS A 60 10.42 7.15 -13.01
N SER A 61 9.63 6.18 -12.56
CA SER A 61 9.22 5.99 -11.15
C SER A 61 8.52 7.23 -10.56
N ILE A 62 7.84 8.00 -11.42
CA ILE A 62 7.06 9.18 -11.04
C ILE A 62 5.56 8.88 -11.15
N PRO A 63 4.73 9.50 -10.30
CA PRO A 63 3.28 9.37 -10.38
C PRO A 63 2.73 9.78 -11.75
N GLU A 64 1.70 9.05 -12.21
CA GLU A 64 0.91 9.40 -13.38
C GLU A 64 -0.41 10.02 -12.93
N TYR A 65 -0.63 11.26 -13.34
CA TYR A 65 -1.69 12.10 -12.79
C TYR A 65 -3.11 11.77 -13.29
N ARG A 66 -3.26 11.24 -14.49
CA ARG A 66 -4.55 10.92 -15.12
C ARG A 66 -5.64 11.99 -14.91
N ASN A 67 -5.25 13.27 -14.91
CA ASN A 67 -6.11 14.43 -14.64
C ASN A 67 -6.70 14.48 -13.21
N GLU A 68 -6.13 13.73 -12.28
CA GLU A 68 -6.48 13.79 -10.87
C GLU A 68 -5.43 14.59 -10.09
N LEU A 69 -5.87 15.40 -9.13
CA LEU A 69 -4.99 16.13 -8.21
C LEU A 69 -4.60 15.27 -7.01
N ALA A 70 -5.51 14.42 -6.54
CA ALA A 70 -5.28 13.50 -5.43
C ALA A 70 -4.82 12.14 -5.98
N ILE A 71 -3.53 11.95 -6.09
CA ILE A 71 -2.92 10.83 -6.81
C ILE A 71 -2.36 9.74 -5.90
N TYR A 72 -2.02 10.06 -4.65
CA TYR A 72 -1.54 9.07 -3.69
C TYR A 72 -2.72 8.37 -3.06
N ASP A 73 -2.78 7.07 -3.24
CA ASP A 73 -3.95 6.24 -2.90
C ASP A 73 -3.64 5.31 -1.73
N VAL A 74 -4.38 5.49 -0.64
CA VAL A 74 -4.15 4.78 0.62
C VAL A 74 -4.56 3.31 0.51
N GLN A 75 -5.65 2.99 -0.19
CA GLN A 75 -6.07 1.60 -0.39
C GLN A 75 -5.14 0.85 -1.35
N ALA A 76 -4.70 1.50 -2.44
CA ALA A 76 -3.72 0.90 -3.33
C ALA A 76 -2.39 0.64 -2.61
N THR A 77 -2.00 1.55 -1.70
CA THR A 77 -0.81 1.37 -0.84
C THR A 77 -1.01 0.20 0.11
N ALA A 78 -2.17 0.10 0.78
CA ALA A 78 -2.45 -1.03 1.67
C ALA A 78 -2.40 -2.36 0.91
N ALA A 79 -3.02 -2.44 -0.27
CA ALA A 79 -3.00 -3.65 -1.09
C ALA A 79 -1.58 -4.09 -1.47
N ILE A 80 -0.72 -3.17 -1.91
CA ILE A 80 0.66 -3.53 -2.27
C ILE A 80 1.49 -3.92 -1.04
N LEU A 81 1.30 -3.28 0.11
CA LEU A 81 1.97 -3.65 1.35
C LEU A 81 1.54 -5.03 1.82
N GLU A 82 0.25 -5.35 1.79
CA GLU A 82 -0.28 -6.67 2.13
C GLU A 82 0.35 -7.75 1.27
N ALA A 83 0.36 -7.58 -0.05
CA ALA A 83 0.97 -8.52 -0.98
C ALA A 83 2.48 -8.69 -0.72
N LEU A 84 3.20 -7.61 -0.41
CA LEU A 84 4.62 -7.65 -0.06
C LEU A 84 4.86 -8.35 1.27
N LEU A 85 4.03 -8.13 2.30
CA LEU A 85 4.15 -8.82 3.59
C LEU A 85 3.88 -10.33 3.44
N ILE A 86 2.93 -10.73 2.61
CA ILE A 86 2.71 -12.13 2.24
C ILE A 86 3.94 -12.69 1.53
N ALA A 87 4.52 -11.96 0.57
CA ALA A 87 5.76 -12.36 -0.09
C ALA A 87 6.91 -12.52 0.90
N ARG A 88 7.04 -11.61 1.87
CA ARG A 88 8.06 -11.68 2.92
C ARG A 88 7.94 -12.97 3.76
N GLN A 89 6.71 -13.43 4.03
CA GLN A 89 6.47 -14.68 4.75
C GLN A 89 6.69 -15.92 3.88
N TYR A 90 6.40 -15.83 2.59
CA TYR A 90 6.56 -16.93 1.65
C TYR A 90 8.02 -17.19 1.31
N PHE A 91 8.80 -16.13 1.01
CA PHE A 91 10.22 -16.18 0.70
C PHE A 91 11.05 -16.08 2.00
N LYS A 92 11.09 -17.20 2.76
CA LYS A 92 11.73 -17.25 4.09
C LYS A 92 12.95 -18.15 4.17
N GLU A 93 13.44 -18.65 3.04
CA GLU A 93 14.64 -19.49 3.02
C GLU A 93 15.87 -18.70 3.49
N ASP A 94 16.84 -19.44 4.04
CA ASP A 94 18.07 -18.86 4.57
C ASP A 94 19.13 -18.72 3.47
N ASN A 95 18.78 -17.93 2.44
CA ASN A 95 19.69 -17.55 1.36
C ASN A 95 19.70 -16.02 1.21
N GLU A 96 20.79 -15.48 0.67
CA GLU A 96 21.02 -14.04 0.59
C GLU A 96 19.94 -13.29 -0.24
N ALA A 97 19.46 -13.91 -1.32
CA ALA A 97 18.47 -13.28 -2.19
C ALA A 97 17.10 -13.10 -1.50
N GLU A 98 16.68 -14.09 -0.71
CA GLU A 98 15.43 -13.99 0.04
C GLU A 98 15.59 -13.12 1.29
N LYS A 99 16.75 -13.11 1.95
CA LYS A 99 17.08 -12.17 3.03
C LYS A 99 17.01 -10.73 2.53
N ASP A 100 17.63 -10.43 1.39
CA ASP A 100 17.61 -9.10 0.78
C ASP A 100 16.19 -8.68 0.40
N LEU A 101 15.38 -9.56 -0.21
CA LEU A 101 13.99 -9.29 -0.49
C LEU A 101 13.21 -8.92 0.79
N ARG A 102 13.35 -9.72 1.86
CA ARG A 102 12.65 -9.45 3.14
C ARG A 102 13.07 -8.12 3.74
N ALA A 103 14.34 -7.77 3.71
CA ALA A 103 14.85 -6.50 4.22
C ALA A 103 14.27 -5.31 3.44
N ARG A 104 14.22 -5.40 2.11
CA ARG A 104 13.63 -4.35 1.26
C ARG A 104 12.13 -4.21 1.46
N ILE A 105 11.40 -5.31 1.61
CA ILE A 105 9.96 -5.26 1.92
C ILE A 105 9.74 -4.54 3.26
N THR A 106 10.55 -4.87 4.27
CA THR A 106 10.49 -4.19 5.56
C THR A 106 10.74 -2.67 5.40
N GLN A 107 11.74 -2.27 4.61
CA GLN A 107 11.98 -0.85 4.32
C GLN A 107 10.80 -0.15 3.64
N VAL A 108 10.11 -0.83 2.71
CA VAL A 108 8.90 -0.28 2.07
C VAL A 108 7.79 -0.08 3.08
N TYR A 109 7.56 -1.06 3.95
CA TYR A 109 6.53 -1.01 4.99
C TYR A 109 6.82 0.07 6.03
N ASP A 110 8.05 0.13 6.56
CA ASP A 110 8.44 1.02 7.65
C ASP A 110 8.40 2.52 7.30
N ARG A 111 8.41 2.86 6.00
CA ARG A 111 8.34 4.27 5.56
C ARG A 111 6.95 4.87 5.65
N VAL A 112 5.90 4.04 5.78
CA VAL A 112 4.52 4.55 5.81
C VAL A 112 4.22 5.20 7.15
N ASN A 113 3.91 6.49 7.13
CA ASN A 113 3.50 7.23 8.31
C ASN A 113 1.96 7.34 8.37
N TRP A 114 1.32 6.32 8.95
CA TRP A 114 -0.13 6.25 9.09
C TRP A 114 -0.71 7.39 9.93
N GLN A 115 0.05 7.84 10.95
CA GLN A 115 -0.38 8.95 11.79
C GLN A 115 -0.46 10.27 11.01
N ALA A 116 0.45 10.50 10.07
CA ALA A 116 0.46 11.72 9.26
C ALA A 116 -0.71 11.81 8.25
N ILE A 117 -1.39 10.70 7.99
CA ILE A 117 -2.51 10.64 7.05
C ILE A 117 -3.86 10.38 7.72
N ALA A 118 -3.88 10.31 9.03
CA ALA A 118 -5.10 10.19 9.83
C ALA A 118 -5.62 11.57 10.23
N SER A 119 -6.95 11.68 10.40
CA SER A 119 -7.59 12.83 11.03
C SER A 119 -7.39 12.83 12.55
N SER A 120 -7.83 13.89 13.23
CA SER A 120 -7.88 13.96 14.69
C SER A 120 -8.67 12.81 15.33
N ASP A 121 -9.65 12.27 14.60
CA ASP A 121 -10.50 11.16 15.03
C ASP A 121 -9.94 9.78 14.61
N ASN A 122 -8.66 9.71 14.26
CA ASN A 122 -7.98 8.53 13.76
C ASN A 122 -8.56 7.92 12.47
N LEU A 123 -9.32 8.69 11.70
CA LEU A 123 -9.85 8.24 10.41
C LEU A 123 -8.80 8.41 9.33
N LEU A 124 -8.46 7.34 8.63
CA LEU A 124 -7.54 7.39 7.50
C LEU A 124 -8.19 8.12 6.33
N ARG A 125 -7.42 8.98 5.69
CA ARG A 125 -7.81 9.62 4.41
C ARG A 125 -7.77 8.57 3.30
N SER A 126 -8.64 8.70 2.31
CA SER A 126 -8.65 7.78 1.16
C SER A 126 -7.55 8.09 0.15
N LYS A 127 -7.28 9.39 -0.07
CA LYS A 127 -6.28 9.86 -1.03
C LYS A 127 -5.52 11.06 -0.50
N LEU A 128 -4.31 11.28 -0.99
CA LEU A 128 -3.49 12.48 -0.72
C LEU A 128 -3.15 13.18 -2.02
N ALA A 129 -3.05 14.50 -1.94
CA ALA A 129 -2.62 15.31 -3.07
C ALA A 129 -1.11 15.31 -3.29
N LEU A 130 -0.73 15.85 -4.46
CA LEU A 130 0.67 16.01 -4.81
C LEU A 130 1.35 17.12 -4.03
N LEU A 131 0.74 18.29 -3.94
CA LEU A 131 1.43 19.54 -3.57
C LEU A 131 0.91 20.22 -2.30
N ASP A 132 -0.32 19.99 -1.87
CA ASP A 132 -0.90 20.74 -0.74
C ASP A 132 -1.43 19.83 0.36
N GLU A 133 -1.09 20.16 1.62
CA GLU A 133 -1.57 19.42 2.78
C GLU A 133 -3.00 19.76 3.15
N ASN A 134 -3.46 20.95 2.74
CA ASN A 134 -4.77 21.49 3.14
C ASN A 134 -5.87 21.34 2.09
N ASP A 135 -5.52 20.98 0.85
CA ASP A 135 -6.43 21.09 -0.30
C ASP A 135 -6.97 19.73 -0.77
N TYR A 136 -7.52 18.96 0.14
CA TYR A 136 -8.16 17.78 -0.37
C TYR A 136 -9.33 17.31 0.44
N ASN A 137 -10.26 16.86 -0.33
CA ASN A 137 -11.29 15.90 0.02
C ASN A 137 -10.79 15.02 1.19
N ASN A 138 -10.92 15.56 2.40
CA ASN A 138 -10.62 14.86 3.64
C ASN A 138 -11.60 13.69 3.86
N ALA A 139 -12.13 13.16 2.74
CA ALA A 139 -13.03 12.04 2.77
C ALA A 139 -12.29 10.87 3.43
N PRO A 140 -12.78 10.40 4.57
CA PRO A 140 -12.25 9.20 5.19
C PRO A 140 -12.41 8.03 4.23
N LEU A 141 -11.65 6.96 4.44
CA LEU A 141 -11.89 5.71 3.76
C LEU A 141 -13.36 5.32 3.96
N SER A 142 -14.14 5.41 2.87
CA SER A 142 -15.60 5.26 2.92
C SER A 142 -16.07 3.84 2.71
N ASN A 143 -15.24 3.00 2.11
CA ASN A 143 -15.56 1.60 1.86
C ASN A 143 -14.92 0.74 2.95
N LEU A 144 -15.66 0.48 4.03
CA LEU A 144 -15.14 -0.23 5.20
C LEU A 144 -14.76 -1.68 4.91
N ASP A 145 -15.41 -2.32 3.96
CA ASP A 145 -15.11 -3.72 3.59
C ASP A 145 -13.68 -3.82 3.01
N GLU A 146 -13.27 -2.82 2.23
CA GLU A 146 -11.91 -2.73 1.70
C GLU A 146 -10.94 -2.04 2.69
N ALA A 147 -11.45 -1.29 3.65
CA ALA A 147 -10.63 -0.53 4.59
C ALA A 147 -10.12 -1.35 5.77
N ILE A 148 -10.73 -2.50 6.09
CA ILE A 148 -10.34 -3.29 7.25
C ILE A 148 -8.85 -3.64 7.22
N ASN A 149 -8.34 -4.11 6.10
CA ASN A 149 -6.93 -4.47 5.95
C ASN A 149 -6.02 -3.24 6.10
N THR A 150 -6.46 -2.08 5.60
CA THR A 150 -5.72 -0.82 5.75
C THR A 150 -5.58 -0.43 7.21
N TYR A 151 -6.67 -0.50 8.00
CA TYR A 151 -6.62 -0.21 9.44
C TYR A 151 -5.82 -1.25 10.22
N LEU A 152 -5.87 -2.53 9.84
CA LEU A 152 -5.04 -3.57 10.46
C LEU A 152 -3.55 -3.31 10.21
N LEU A 153 -3.16 -2.97 8.98
CA LEU A 153 -1.79 -2.57 8.65
C LEU A 153 -1.34 -1.33 9.42
N ALA A 154 -2.23 -0.33 9.51
CA ALA A 154 -1.95 0.90 10.23
C ALA A 154 -1.81 0.68 11.74
N SER A 155 -2.65 -0.13 12.35
CA SER A 155 -2.58 -0.44 13.79
C SER A 155 -1.42 -1.36 14.15
N GLY A 156 -0.99 -2.22 13.22
CA GLY A 156 0.16 -3.12 13.39
C GLY A 156 1.52 -2.50 13.07
N HIS A 157 1.58 -1.23 12.67
CA HIS A 157 2.84 -0.62 12.24
C HIS A 157 3.79 -0.37 13.42
N PRO A 158 5.09 -0.75 13.31
CA PRO A 158 6.01 -0.72 14.47
C PRO A 158 6.31 0.69 14.99
N LYS A 159 6.21 1.72 14.15
CA LYS A 159 6.61 3.10 14.50
C LYS A 159 5.47 4.11 14.47
N TYR A 160 4.57 4.00 13.49
CA TYR A 160 3.52 4.97 13.22
C TYR A 160 2.13 4.34 13.34
N ALA A 161 1.97 3.45 14.33
CA ALA A 161 0.70 2.77 14.57
C ALA A 161 -0.43 3.75 14.90
N LEU A 162 -1.60 3.47 14.37
CA LEU A 162 -2.85 4.04 14.86
C LEU A 162 -3.33 3.25 16.10
N PRO A 163 -4.15 3.87 16.97
CA PRO A 163 -4.83 3.14 18.03
C PRO A 163 -5.60 1.93 17.49
N SER A 164 -5.63 0.84 18.23
CA SER A 164 -6.38 -0.37 17.84
C SER A 164 -7.90 -0.11 17.70
N SER A 165 -8.41 0.95 18.33
CA SER A 165 -9.79 1.41 18.18
C SER A 165 -10.08 2.08 16.84
N ALA A 166 -9.07 2.54 16.10
CA ALA A 166 -9.24 3.38 14.90
C ALA A 166 -10.19 2.77 13.85
N TYR A 167 -10.16 1.45 13.68
CA TYR A 167 -11.11 0.77 12.78
C TYR A 167 -12.56 0.87 13.31
N PHE A 168 -12.78 0.65 14.58
CA PHE A 168 -14.11 0.74 15.19
C PHE A 168 -14.64 2.18 15.18
N ASP A 169 -13.75 3.17 15.36
CA ASP A 169 -14.09 4.58 15.25
C ASP A 169 -14.54 4.92 13.82
N ALA A 170 -13.86 4.38 12.80
CA ALA A 170 -14.24 4.52 11.40
C ALA A 170 -15.59 3.88 11.09
N VAL A 171 -15.83 2.66 11.58
CA VAL A 171 -17.11 1.96 11.46
C VAL A 171 -18.25 2.77 12.12
N TYR A 172 -18.02 3.25 13.34
CA TYR A 172 -19.01 4.04 14.07
C TYR A 172 -19.34 5.35 13.36
N HIS A 173 -18.34 6.03 12.81
CA HIS A 173 -18.53 7.25 12.06
C HIS A 173 -19.39 7.03 10.81
N GLN A 174 -19.20 5.93 10.10
CA GLN A 174 -20.00 5.60 8.93
C GLN A 174 -21.45 5.26 9.30
N PHE A 175 -21.69 4.51 10.37
CA PHE A 175 -23.04 4.22 10.84
C PHE A 175 -23.80 5.46 11.29
N LYS A 176 -23.12 6.46 11.85
CA LYS A 176 -23.76 7.76 12.18
C LYS A 176 -24.26 8.50 10.93
N LYS A 177 -23.50 8.47 9.83
CA LYS A 177 -23.91 9.08 8.56
C LYS A 177 -25.19 8.46 8.01
N ILE A 178 -25.26 7.12 7.99
CA ILE A 178 -26.41 6.37 7.46
C ILE A 178 -27.71 6.66 8.25
N LYS A 179 -27.61 7.03 9.52
CA LYS A 179 -28.80 7.36 10.35
C LYS A 179 -29.28 8.80 10.20
N GLN A 180 -28.53 9.66 9.49
CA GLN A 180 -28.88 11.09 9.29
C GLN A 180 -29.45 11.34 7.88
N ASP A 181 -29.35 10.38 6.97
CA ASP A 181 -29.99 10.34 5.66
C ASP A 181 -31.31 9.54 5.73
#